data_c2060ddfc11e60adecacc8ab77f07c2a
#
_entry.id   c2060ddfc11e60adecacc8ab77f07c2a
#
_cell.length_a   1.000
_cell.length_b   1.000
_cell.length_c   1.000
_cell.angle_alpha   90.00
_cell.angle_beta   90.00
_cell.angle_gamma   90.00
#
_symmetry.space_group_name_H-M   'P 1'
#
loop_
_entity.id
_entity.type
_entity.pdbx_description
1 polymer ?
#
loop_
_entity_poly.entity_id
_entity_poly.type
_entity_poly.pdbx_seq_one_letter_code
_entity_poly.pdbx_strand_id
1 'polypeptide(L)'
;MDEQELNSLLICEIENQHIDYRLGDWNNQVAWVSPLLGLGGYEIYARPFDHAHELSHIINHDNYRSGDCDTTNPNESRAHREAILLLWDMFEKQGGDYSNFNLFIEITGCPYDFAFNIISKEFREMHEAINEIFEDEIKVKVNKQELHEYTVDYISYFDVIETVNVYDFLDQYNLSYNFFNMAEKEFKQLLGTA
;
A
#
# COMPACT_ATOMS: atom_id res chain seq x y z
N MET A 1 8.01 -6.20 -12.99
CA MET A 1 9.15 -5.30 -12.71
C MET A 1 9.89 -5.84 -11.51
N ASP A 2 11.19 -5.97 -11.58
CA ASP A 2 12.02 -6.40 -10.46
C ASP A 2 12.68 -5.19 -9.74
N GLU A 3 13.41 -5.45 -8.65
CA GLU A 3 14.08 -4.42 -7.87
C GLU A 3 15.08 -3.59 -8.70
N GLN A 4 15.82 -4.24 -9.63
CA GLN A 4 16.84 -3.56 -10.44
C GLN A 4 16.21 -2.62 -11.48
N GLU A 5 15.12 -3.04 -12.08
CA GLU A 5 14.34 -2.20 -13.01
C GLU A 5 13.77 -0.98 -12.30
N LEU A 6 13.21 -1.17 -11.08
CA LEU A 6 12.69 -0.07 -10.26
C LEU A 6 13.79 0.93 -9.89
N ASN A 7 14.93 0.44 -9.38
CA ASN A 7 16.07 1.29 -9.05
C ASN A 7 16.52 2.11 -10.27
N SER A 8 16.65 1.47 -11.43
CA SER A 8 17.08 2.14 -12.65
C SER A 8 16.12 3.23 -13.09
N LEU A 9 14.81 3.00 -12.99
CA LEU A 9 13.79 3.98 -13.32
C LEU A 9 13.80 5.17 -12.36
N LEU A 10 13.91 4.92 -11.06
CA LEU A 10 13.92 5.98 -10.04
C LEU A 10 15.19 6.82 -10.11
N ILE A 11 16.35 6.21 -10.32
CA ILE A 11 17.61 6.92 -10.53
C ILE A 11 17.50 7.83 -11.76
N CYS A 12 16.99 7.32 -12.88
CA CYS A 12 16.77 8.09 -14.09
C CYS A 12 15.81 9.28 -13.83
N GLU A 13 14.74 9.04 -13.06
CA GLU A 13 13.79 10.11 -12.73
C GLU A 13 14.43 11.20 -11.85
N ILE A 14 15.26 10.83 -10.88
CA ILE A 14 16.04 11.77 -10.07
C ILE A 14 16.98 12.61 -10.95
N GLU A 15 17.69 11.96 -11.88
CA GLU A 15 18.59 12.65 -12.82
C GLU A 15 17.83 13.59 -13.77
N ASN A 16 16.62 13.21 -14.19
CA ASN A 16 15.72 14.07 -14.98
C ASN A 16 15.30 15.35 -14.25
N GLN A 17 15.31 15.34 -12.92
CA GLN A 17 15.10 16.53 -12.09
C GLN A 17 16.35 17.41 -11.96
N HIS A 18 17.36 17.21 -12.81
CA HIS A 18 18.63 17.92 -12.82
C HIS A 18 19.49 17.73 -11.56
N ILE A 19 19.39 16.59 -10.93
CA ILE A 19 20.25 16.18 -9.81
C ILE A 19 21.41 15.34 -10.36
N ASP A 20 22.65 15.73 -10.07
CA ASP A 20 23.84 14.90 -10.31
C ASP A 20 23.87 13.81 -9.21
N TYR A 21 23.26 12.63 -9.51
CA TYR A 21 23.00 11.56 -8.55
C TYR A 21 24.00 10.43 -8.72
N ARG A 22 24.89 10.24 -7.76
CA ARG A 22 26.05 9.38 -7.91
C ARG A 22 26.07 8.20 -6.93
N LEU A 23 26.44 7.02 -7.44
CA LEU A 23 26.83 5.89 -6.63
C LEU A 23 28.12 6.20 -5.87
N GLY A 24 28.18 5.92 -4.57
CA GLY A 24 29.37 6.14 -3.74
C GLY A 24 29.23 5.62 -2.33
N ASP A 25 30.21 5.91 -1.49
CA ASP A 25 30.18 5.69 -0.04
C ASP A 25 29.90 7.04 0.64
N TRP A 26 28.75 7.17 1.30
CA TRP A 26 28.21 8.42 1.80
C TRP A 26 28.09 8.45 3.34
N ASN A 27 29.06 7.85 4.05
CA ASN A 27 29.14 7.90 5.52
C ASN A 27 27.86 7.44 6.22
N ASN A 28 27.35 6.27 5.86
CA ASN A 28 26.12 5.65 6.38
C ASN A 28 24.81 6.30 5.94
N GLN A 29 24.81 7.21 4.97
CA GLN A 29 23.60 7.66 4.32
C GLN A 29 23.31 6.74 3.13
N VAL A 30 22.24 5.96 3.19
CA VAL A 30 21.86 5.00 2.13
C VAL A 30 21.55 5.73 0.81
N ALA A 31 20.79 6.80 0.89
CA ALA A 31 20.56 7.75 -0.19
C ALA A 31 20.39 9.16 0.38
N TRP A 32 20.65 10.16 -0.43
CA TRP A 32 20.46 11.56 -0.06
C TRP A 32 20.39 12.46 -1.30
N VAL A 33 19.67 13.58 -1.20
CA VAL A 33 19.68 14.63 -2.21
C VAL A 33 19.75 16.01 -1.58
N SER A 34 20.30 16.96 -2.33
CA SER A 34 20.25 18.38 -2.04
C SER A 34 19.69 19.11 -3.26
N PRO A 35 18.37 19.34 -3.32
CA PRO A 35 17.75 20.00 -4.47
C PRO A 35 18.35 21.38 -4.76
N LEU A 36 18.72 22.11 -3.72
CA LEU A 36 19.34 23.44 -3.84
C LEU A 36 20.70 23.39 -4.57
N LEU A 37 21.47 22.34 -4.35
CA LEU A 37 22.80 22.20 -4.97
C LEU A 37 22.77 21.42 -6.28
N GLY A 38 21.65 20.77 -6.60
CA GLY A 38 21.53 19.87 -7.74
C GLY A 38 22.41 18.61 -7.59
N LEU A 39 22.66 18.17 -6.36
CA LEU A 39 23.55 17.04 -6.04
C LEU A 39 22.83 16.00 -5.21
N GLY A 40 23.23 14.74 -5.38
CA GLY A 40 22.78 13.64 -4.56
C GLY A 40 23.70 12.42 -4.67
N GLY A 41 23.43 11.43 -3.83
CA GLY A 41 24.20 10.20 -3.83
C GLY A 41 23.44 9.03 -3.25
N TYR A 42 23.88 7.82 -3.59
CA TYR A 42 23.31 6.59 -3.08
C TYR A 42 24.38 5.50 -2.92
N GLU A 43 24.12 4.60 -2.00
CA GLU A 43 24.95 3.42 -1.76
C GLU A 43 24.51 2.25 -2.67
N ILE A 44 25.41 1.31 -2.91
CA ILE A 44 25.13 0.15 -3.77
C ILE A 44 23.97 -0.73 -3.27
N TYR A 45 23.63 -0.66 -1.99
CA TYR A 45 22.55 -1.40 -1.37
C TYR A 45 21.27 -0.57 -1.19
N ALA A 46 21.24 0.64 -1.73
CA ALA A 46 20.02 1.46 -1.75
C ALA A 46 18.90 0.75 -2.51
N ARG A 47 17.73 0.75 -1.93
CA ARG A 47 16.56 0.07 -2.45
C ARG A 47 15.61 1.05 -3.14
N PRO A 48 14.64 0.57 -3.93
CA PRO A 48 13.66 1.45 -4.58
C PRO A 48 12.99 2.44 -3.63
N PHE A 49 12.71 2.02 -2.39
CA PHE A 49 12.14 2.92 -1.39
C PHE A 49 13.05 4.12 -1.07
N ASP A 50 14.36 3.88 -0.94
CA ASP A 50 15.32 4.95 -0.63
C ASP A 50 15.36 5.99 -1.76
N HIS A 51 15.40 5.55 -3.03
CA HIS A 51 15.36 6.44 -4.19
C HIS A 51 14.04 7.19 -4.32
N ALA A 52 12.90 6.52 -4.12
CA ALA A 52 11.58 7.14 -4.18
C ALA A 52 11.39 8.19 -3.07
N HIS A 53 11.94 7.93 -1.88
CA HIS A 53 11.97 8.88 -0.77
C HIS A 53 12.73 10.16 -1.12
N GLU A 54 13.93 10.02 -1.69
CA GLU A 54 14.73 11.16 -2.15
C GLU A 54 14.05 11.92 -3.30
N LEU A 55 13.40 11.22 -4.23
CA LEU A 55 12.62 11.84 -5.30
C LEU A 55 11.48 12.71 -4.75
N SER A 56 10.80 12.26 -3.70
CA SER A 56 9.78 13.08 -3.03
C SER A 56 10.34 14.41 -2.51
N HIS A 57 11.52 14.40 -1.89
CA HIS A 57 12.16 15.64 -1.44
C HIS A 57 12.50 16.59 -2.57
N ILE A 58 12.90 16.08 -3.74
CA ILE A 58 13.19 16.88 -4.92
C ILE A 58 11.90 17.55 -5.43
N ILE A 59 10.84 16.77 -5.61
CA ILE A 59 9.55 17.25 -6.13
C ILE A 59 8.96 18.34 -5.23
N ASN A 60 9.10 18.19 -3.91
CA ASN A 60 8.59 19.14 -2.93
C ASN A 60 9.56 20.29 -2.60
N HIS A 61 10.71 20.34 -3.23
CA HIS A 61 11.73 21.39 -3.01
C HIS A 61 12.16 21.52 -1.54
N ASP A 62 12.35 20.38 -0.85
CA ASP A 62 12.75 20.34 0.55
C ASP A 62 14.23 20.71 0.71
N ASN A 63 14.48 21.98 0.94
CA ASN A 63 15.84 22.55 1.01
C ASN A 63 16.51 22.43 2.38
N TYR A 64 15.77 22.16 3.44
CA TYR A 64 16.28 22.06 4.80
C TYR A 64 15.90 20.72 5.43
N ARG A 65 16.90 19.93 5.71
CA ARG A 65 16.79 18.70 6.48
C ARG A 65 17.48 18.88 7.82
N SER A 66 16.74 18.81 8.90
CA SER A 66 17.31 18.75 10.25
C SER A 66 17.24 17.31 10.74
N GLY A 67 18.30 16.56 10.54
CA GLY A 67 18.46 15.20 11.09
C GLY A 67 18.00 14.07 10.17
N ASP A 68 18.69 12.96 10.26
CA ASP A 68 18.42 11.75 9.52
C ASP A 68 17.12 11.10 9.99
N CYS A 69 16.25 10.74 9.05
CA CYS A 69 15.09 9.85 9.23
C CYS A 69 14.20 10.14 10.46
N ASP A 70 14.10 11.40 10.88
CA ASP A 70 13.22 11.78 11.98
C ASP A 70 11.76 11.79 11.50
N THR A 71 11.04 10.69 11.76
CA THR A 71 9.62 10.54 11.42
C THR A 71 8.72 11.59 12.11
N THR A 72 9.24 12.34 13.06
CA THR A 72 8.55 13.50 13.66
C THR A 72 8.65 14.75 12.78
N ASN A 73 9.57 14.77 11.81
CA ASN A 73 9.66 15.84 10.81
C ASN A 73 8.54 15.68 9.77
N PRO A 74 7.66 16.68 9.59
CA PRO A 74 6.57 16.60 8.63
C PRO A 74 7.02 16.31 7.19
N ASN A 75 8.19 16.81 6.77
CA ASN A 75 8.73 16.58 5.43
C ASN A 75 9.15 15.11 5.26
N GLU A 76 9.81 14.53 6.26
CA GLU A 76 10.22 13.13 6.23
C GLU A 76 8.99 12.20 6.23
N SER A 77 8.00 12.50 7.07
CA SER A 77 6.73 11.74 7.11
C SER A 77 5.98 11.82 5.77
N ARG A 78 5.96 12.99 5.12
CA ARG A 78 5.39 13.16 3.78
C ARG A 78 6.19 12.37 2.75
N ALA A 79 7.52 12.49 2.75
CA ALA A 79 8.38 11.80 1.79
C ALA A 79 8.23 10.28 1.88
N HIS A 80 8.14 9.72 3.10
CA HIS A 80 7.84 8.32 3.31
C HIS A 80 6.51 7.89 2.68
N ARG A 81 5.45 8.68 2.92
CA ARG A 81 4.13 8.40 2.36
C ARG A 81 4.14 8.46 0.84
N GLU A 82 4.68 9.52 0.26
CA GLU A 82 4.70 9.73 -1.19
C GLU A 82 5.53 8.66 -1.90
N ALA A 83 6.67 8.26 -1.30
CA ALA A 83 7.48 7.16 -1.82
C ALA A 83 6.70 5.85 -1.88
N ILE A 84 5.99 5.50 -0.80
CA ILE A 84 5.17 4.28 -0.76
C ILE A 84 4.06 4.32 -1.81
N LEU A 85 3.34 5.45 -1.94
CA LEU A 85 2.26 5.59 -2.90
C LEU A 85 2.76 5.56 -4.35
N LEU A 86 3.91 6.20 -4.64
CA LEU A 86 4.54 6.13 -5.95
C LEU A 86 4.90 4.69 -6.33
N LEU A 87 5.57 3.98 -5.42
CA LEU A 87 5.97 2.59 -5.65
C LEU A 87 4.78 1.66 -5.77
N TRP A 88 3.72 1.91 -5.01
CA TRP A 88 2.47 1.15 -5.11
C TRP A 88 1.78 1.36 -6.46
N ASP A 89 1.66 2.60 -6.93
CA ASP A 89 1.13 2.91 -8.26
C ASP A 89 1.94 2.24 -9.39
N MET A 90 3.28 2.22 -9.27
CA MET A 90 4.15 1.51 -10.22
C MET A 90 3.92 -0.01 -10.17
N PHE A 91 3.72 -0.58 -8.99
CA PHE A 91 3.45 -2.00 -8.79
C PHE A 91 2.08 -2.41 -9.37
N GLU A 92 1.03 -1.62 -9.13
CA GLU A 92 -0.31 -1.86 -9.69
C GLU A 92 -0.32 -1.76 -11.22
N LYS A 93 0.39 -0.80 -11.80
CA LYS A 93 0.55 -0.68 -13.26
C LYS A 93 1.21 -1.89 -13.92
N GLN A 94 1.94 -2.69 -13.14
CA GLN A 94 2.55 -3.95 -13.59
C GLN A 94 1.69 -5.19 -13.27
N GLY A 95 0.45 -4.98 -12.84
CA GLY A 95 -0.50 -6.05 -12.51
C GLY A 95 -0.38 -6.57 -11.09
N GLY A 96 0.34 -5.87 -10.21
CA GLY A 96 0.31 -6.13 -8.78
C GLY A 96 -1.01 -5.68 -8.15
N ASP A 97 -1.37 -6.30 -7.04
CA ASP A 97 -2.56 -5.97 -6.27
C ASP A 97 -2.33 -6.20 -4.77
N TYR A 98 -3.35 -5.93 -3.96
CA TYR A 98 -3.26 -6.08 -2.52
C TYR A 98 -2.97 -7.53 -2.06
N SER A 99 -3.36 -8.55 -2.83
CA SER A 99 -3.04 -9.96 -2.53
C SER A 99 -1.54 -10.25 -2.66
N ASN A 100 -0.82 -9.44 -3.42
CA ASN A 100 0.62 -9.54 -3.62
C ASN A 100 1.43 -8.55 -2.74
N PHE A 101 0.84 -8.03 -1.67
CA PHE A 101 1.47 -7.02 -0.82
C PHE A 101 2.85 -7.42 -0.29
N ASN A 102 3.04 -8.68 0.09
CA ASN A 102 4.34 -9.17 0.55
C ASN A 102 5.41 -9.09 -0.55
N LEU A 103 5.05 -9.39 -1.79
CA LEU A 103 5.94 -9.25 -2.95
C LEU A 103 6.30 -7.78 -3.18
N PHE A 104 5.33 -6.87 -3.04
CA PHE A 104 5.59 -5.43 -3.08
C PHE A 104 6.67 -5.01 -2.07
N ILE A 105 6.55 -5.45 -0.81
CA ILE A 105 7.54 -5.16 0.24
C ILE A 105 8.92 -5.75 -0.10
N GLU A 106 8.96 -6.98 -0.60
CA GLU A 106 10.18 -7.66 -1.00
C GLU A 106 10.93 -6.91 -2.11
N ILE A 107 10.22 -6.46 -3.15
CA ILE A 107 10.80 -5.77 -4.31
C ILE A 107 11.22 -4.34 -3.95
N THR A 108 10.39 -3.62 -3.20
CA THR A 108 10.59 -2.18 -2.99
C THR A 108 11.46 -1.83 -1.79
N GLY A 109 11.50 -2.70 -0.77
CA GLY A 109 12.14 -2.40 0.51
C GLY A 109 11.39 -1.40 1.38
N CYS A 110 10.12 -1.13 1.09
CA CYS A 110 9.28 -0.27 1.92
C CYS A 110 9.20 -0.80 3.36
N PRO A 111 9.24 0.07 4.39
CA PRO A 111 8.97 -0.35 5.76
C PRO A 111 7.56 -0.93 5.88
N TYR A 112 7.47 -2.21 6.29
CA TYR A 112 6.23 -2.99 6.26
C TYR A 112 5.05 -2.28 6.94
N ASP A 113 5.21 -1.85 8.19
CA ASP A 113 4.12 -1.26 8.98
C ASP A 113 3.61 0.06 8.38
N PHE A 114 4.51 0.88 7.85
CA PHE A 114 4.15 2.13 7.18
C PHE A 114 3.41 1.86 5.88
N ALA A 115 3.95 0.99 5.03
CA ALA A 115 3.35 0.62 3.76
C ALA A 115 1.96 -0.01 3.97
N PHE A 116 1.85 -0.95 4.92
CA PHE A 116 0.57 -1.59 5.23
C PHE A 116 -0.50 -0.58 5.66
N ASN A 117 -0.16 0.34 6.58
CA ASN A 117 -1.11 1.35 7.04
C ASN A 117 -1.57 2.31 5.93
N ILE A 118 -0.64 2.73 5.07
CA ILE A 118 -0.93 3.67 3.98
C ILE A 118 -1.78 2.98 2.91
N ILE A 119 -1.33 1.83 2.40
CA ILE A 119 -1.97 1.12 1.30
C ILE A 119 -3.33 0.56 1.72
N SER A 120 -3.45 0.00 2.94
CA SER A 120 -4.74 -0.46 3.47
C SER A 120 -5.77 0.67 3.61
N LYS A 121 -5.31 1.88 3.91
CA LYS A 121 -6.19 3.05 4.00
C LYS A 121 -6.66 3.47 2.60
N GLU A 122 -5.75 3.59 1.64
CA GLU A 122 -6.08 3.93 0.23
C GLU A 122 -7.04 2.89 -0.37
N PHE A 123 -6.76 1.60 -0.14
CA PHE A 123 -7.61 0.50 -0.58
C PHE A 123 -9.03 0.62 -0.01
N ARG A 124 -9.15 0.92 1.29
CA ARG A 124 -10.44 1.09 1.95
C ARG A 124 -11.21 2.30 1.42
N GLU A 125 -10.54 3.46 1.31
CA GLU A 125 -11.15 4.68 0.77
C GLU A 125 -11.62 4.50 -0.67
N MET A 126 -10.86 3.78 -1.50
CA MET A 126 -11.24 3.45 -2.87
C MET A 126 -12.47 2.52 -2.90
N HIS A 127 -12.52 1.49 -2.07
CA HIS A 127 -13.67 0.60 -1.98
C HIS A 127 -14.91 1.29 -1.43
N GLU A 128 -14.78 2.19 -0.46
CA GLU A 128 -15.89 2.99 0.03
C GLU A 128 -16.44 3.90 -1.07
N ALA A 129 -15.59 4.57 -1.84
CA ALA A 129 -15.99 5.42 -2.96
C ALA A 129 -16.65 4.63 -4.10
N ILE A 130 -16.13 3.44 -4.42
CA ILE A 130 -16.73 2.53 -5.40
C ILE A 130 -18.12 2.08 -4.92
N ASN A 131 -18.24 1.69 -3.65
CA ASN A 131 -19.51 1.28 -3.07
C ASN A 131 -20.55 2.41 -3.09
N GLU A 132 -20.17 3.65 -2.78
CA GLU A 132 -21.07 4.81 -2.89
C GLU A 132 -21.60 4.98 -4.32
N ILE A 133 -20.76 4.78 -5.34
CA ILE A 133 -21.16 4.89 -6.74
C ILE A 133 -22.12 3.74 -7.15
N PHE A 134 -21.85 2.52 -6.70
CA PHE A 134 -22.64 1.33 -7.02
C PHE A 134 -23.88 1.17 -6.12
N GLU A 135 -23.95 1.78 -4.93
CA GLU A 135 -25.13 1.72 -4.06
C GLU A 135 -26.37 2.35 -4.69
N ASP A 136 -26.21 3.27 -5.63
CA ASP A 136 -27.33 3.83 -6.38
C ASP A 136 -27.86 2.90 -7.48
N GLU A 137 -27.06 1.91 -7.95
CA GLU A 137 -27.48 1.00 -9.04
C GLU A 137 -27.90 -0.41 -8.57
N ILE A 138 -27.39 -0.93 -7.43
CA ILE A 138 -27.69 -2.30 -6.98
C ILE A 138 -27.91 -2.33 -5.46
N LYS A 139 -29.03 -1.81 -4.99
CA LYS A 139 -29.50 -2.08 -3.62
C LYS A 139 -30.16 -3.46 -3.55
N VAL A 140 -29.37 -4.51 -3.48
CA VAL A 140 -29.85 -5.76 -2.88
C VAL A 140 -30.00 -5.47 -1.39
N LYS A 141 -31.22 -5.17 -0.96
CA LYS A 141 -31.57 -5.08 0.46
C LYS A 141 -31.52 -6.49 1.05
N VAL A 142 -30.31 -6.95 1.36
CA VAL A 142 -30.18 -8.21 2.09
C VAL A 142 -30.64 -7.96 3.52
N ASN A 143 -31.70 -8.62 3.91
CA ASN A 143 -32.14 -8.59 5.31
C ASN A 143 -31.27 -9.52 6.15
N LYS A 144 -31.35 -9.40 7.48
CA LYS A 144 -30.54 -10.19 8.40
C LYS A 144 -30.73 -11.71 8.24
N GLN A 145 -31.91 -12.16 7.83
CA GLN A 145 -32.22 -13.56 7.62
C GLN A 145 -31.56 -14.11 6.36
N GLU A 146 -31.57 -13.35 5.28
CA GLU A 146 -30.88 -13.70 4.03
C GLU A 146 -29.36 -13.74 4.22
N LEU A 147 -28.79 -12.79 4.97
CA LEU A 147 -27.37 -12.80 5.30
C LEU A 147 -27.00 -14.05 6.10
N HIS A 148 -27.84 -14.45 7.07
CA HIS A 148 -27.66 -15.68 7.81
C HIS A 148 -27.68 -16.92 6.90
N GLU A 149 -28.64 -17.00 5.98
CA GLU A 149 -28.76 -18.11 5.03
C GLU A 149 -27.51 -18.21 4.15
N TYR A 150 -27.02 -17.08 3.61
CA TYR A 150 -25.78 -17.04 2.84
C TYR A 150 -24.54 -17.46 3.68
N THR A 151 -24.48 -17.01 4.93
CA THR A 151 -23.39 -17.37 5.83
C THR A 151 -23.36 -18.87 6.12
N VAL A 152 -24.52 -19.49 6.37
CA VAL A 152 -24.68 -20.94 6.58
C VAL A 152 -24.29 -21.71 5.31
N ASP A 153 -24.77 -21.24 4.15
CA ASP A 153 -24.43 -21.84 2.85
C ASP A 153 -22.93 -21.79 2.59
N TYR A 154 -22.30 -20.63 2.79
CA TYR A 154 -20.85 -20.48 2.64
C TYR A 154 -20.04 -21.43 3.53
N ILE A 155 -20.42 -21.53 4.81
CA ILE A 155 -19.76 -22.45 5.76
C ILE A 155 -19.89 -23.91 5.30
N SER A 156 -21.01 -24.29 4.67
CA SER A 156 -21.27 -25.66 4.22
C SER A 156 -20.31 -26.17 3.14
N TYR A 157 -19.60 -25.28 2.44
CA TYR A 157 -18.59 -25.64 1.43
C TYR A 157 -17.25 -26.10 2.02
N PHE A 158 -17.03 -25.90 3.32
CA PHE A 158 -15.75 -26.21 3.96
C PHE A 158 -15.87 -27.40 4.93
N ASP A 159 -15.07 -28.44 4.71
CA ASP A 159 -14.98 -29.59 5.63
C ASP A 159 -14.29 -29.22 6.96
N VAL A 160 -13.35 -28.28 6.92
CA VAL A 160 -12.62 -27.74 8.08
C VAL A 160 -12.46 -26.23 7.90
N ILE A 161 -12.95 -25.46 8.87
CA ILE A 161 -12.86 -24.01 8.84
C ILE A 161 -11.83 -23.56 9.88
N GLU A 162 -10.61 -23.27 9.44
CA GLU A 162 -9.60 -22.67 10.30
C GLU A 162 -9.71 -21.13 10.32
N THR A 163 -10.03 -20.54 9.17
CA THR A 163 -10.22 -19.08 9.01
C THR A 163 -11.28 -18.79 7.94
N VAL A 164 -12.14 -17.84 8.19
CA VAL A 164 -13.11 -17.33 7.20
C VAL A 164 -12.61 -16.01 6.66
N ASN A 165 -12.46 -15.91 5.35
CA ASN A 165 -12.25 -14.64 4.68
C ASN A 165 -13.61 -13.99 4.38
N VAL A 166 -13.98 -12.97 5.16
CA VAL A 166 -15.26 -12.29 5.01
C VAL A 166 -15.38 -11.57 3.66
N TYR A 167 -14.27 -11.10 3.08
CA TYR A 167 -14.29 -10.46 1.76
C TYR A 167 -14.63 -11.46 0.66
N ASP A 168 -14.03 -12.67 0.66
CA ASP A 168 -14.35 -13.72 -0.30
C ASP A 168 -15.82 -14.12 -0.22
N PHE A 169 -16.38 -14.16 1.00
CA PHE A 169 -17.81 -14.38 1.20
C PHE A 169 -18.66 -13.29 0.56
N LEU A 170 -18.34 -12.01 0.82
CA LEU A 170 -19.10 -10.90 0.26
C LEU A 170 -19.02 -10.88 -1.27
N ASP A 171 -17.88 -11.17 -1.84
CA ASP A 171 -17.68 -11.26 -3.29
C ASP A 171 -18.45 -12.44 -3.90
N GLN A 172 -18.41 -13.61 -3.26
CA GLN A 172 -19.12 -14.82 -3.74
C GLN A 172 -20.64 -14.62 -3.85
N TYR A 173 -21.22 -13.89 -2.88
CA TYR A 173 -22.66 -13.62 -2.85
C TYR A 173 -23.04 -12.24 -3.42
N ASN A 174 -22.07 -11.53 -4.04
CA ASN A 174 -22.23 -10.19 -4.61
C ASN A 174 -22.87 -9.20 -3.62
N LEU A 175 -22.39 -9.24 -2.37
CA LEU A 175 -22.85 -8.38 -1.29
C LEU A 175 -21.98 -7.13 -1.16
N SER A 176 -22.59 -6.01 -0.80
CA SER A 176 -21.83 -4.79 -0.47
C SER A 176 -20.90 -4.99 0.73
N TYR A 177 -19.70 -4.44 0.68
CA TYR A 177 -18.75 -4.47 1.79
C TYR A 177 -19.25 -3.76 3.07
N ASN A 178 -20.31 -2.97 2.97
CA ASN A 178 -21.02 -2.43 4.14
C ASN A 178 -21.59 -3.51 5.05
N PHE A 179 -21.77 -4.73 4.54
CA PHE A 179 -22.18 -5.88 5.33
C PHE A 179 -21.03 -6.55 6.08
N PHE A 180 -19.76 -6.13 5.89
CA PHE A 180 -18.59 -6.76 6.49
C PHE A 180 -18.73 -6.99 7.99
N ASN A 181 -19.04 -5.96 8.76
CA ASN A 181 -19.19 -6.05 10.23
C ASN A 181 -20.35 -6.96 10.63
N MET A 182 -21.42 -7.01 9.83
CA MET A 182 -22.56 -7.88 10.08
C MET A 182 -22.23 -9.33 9.77
N ALA A 183 -21.57 -9.58 8.65
CA ALA A 183 -21.12 -10.89 8.22
C ALA A 183 -20.08 -11.46 9.19
N GLU A 184 -19.08 -10.67 9.58
CA GLU A 184 -18.06 -11.07 10.57
C GLU A 184 -18.71 -11.49 11.90
N LYS A 185 -19.69 -10.73 12.38
CA LYS A 185 -20.43 -11.04 13.59
C LYS A 185 -21.21 -12.34 13.45
N GLU A 186 -21.86 -12.57 12.30
CA GLU A 186 -22.62 -13.76 12.01
C GLU A 186 -21.71 -15.01 11.96
N PHE A 187 -20.54 -14.90 11.30
CA PHE A 187 -19.52 -15.95 11.30
C PHE A 187 -19.04 -16.29 12.71
N LYS A 188 -18.73 -15.29 13.53
CA LYS A 188 -18.32 -15.50 14.93
C LYS A 188 -19.39 -16.24 15.74
N GLN A 189 -20.68 -15.90 15.53
CA GLN A 189 -21.78 -16.58 16.21
C GLN A 189 -21.93 -18.03 15.77
N LEU A 190 -21.83 -18.31 14.47
CA LEU A 190 -21.98 -19.66 13.93
C LEU A 190 -20.80 -20.58 14.26
N LEU A 191 -19.58 -20.04 14.26
CA LEU A 191 -18.35 -20.78 14.54
C LEU A 191 -17.98 -20.87 16.03
N GLY A 192 -18.73 -20.19 16.89
CA GLY A 192 -18.51 -20.25 18.35
C GLY A 192 -17.22 -19.55 18.81
N THR A 193 -16.70 -18.60 18.04
CA THR A 193 -15.46 -17.85 18.30
C THR A 193 -15.70 -16.49 18.95
N ALA A 194 -16.79 -16.33 19.68
CA ALA A 194 -17.16 -15.09 20.37
C ALA A 194 -16.34 -14.85 21.64
#